data_9de4966a68cb8c4feae997888945d842
#
_entry.id   9de4966a68cb8c4feae997888945d842
#
_cell.length_a   1.000
_cell.length_b   1.000
_cell.length_c   1.000
_cell.angle_alpha   90.00
_cell.angle_beta   90.00
_cell.angle_gamma   90.00
#
_symmetry.space_group_name_H-M   'P 1'
#
loop_
_entity.id
_entity.type
_entity.pdbx_description
1 polymer ?
#
loop_
_entity_poly.entity_id
_entity_poly.type
_entity_poly.pdbx_seq_one_letter_code
_entity_poly.pdbx_strand_id
1 'polypeptide(L)'
;MTKIQLVDDEPNILSALRRLLKPQGWEVHTYNTVESALGGLLEHDYAVIVSDYQMPTADGVTYLQFAKQRQPDAMRLVLSAHGDRSSMIKAINQAEVYRFLSKPWDDYEVVASIQSAIDLYRLKLENRQLREEVDAQKAMLRAREQELLRLESENPGITRVHRDTDGSVLIGDHDG
;
A
#
# COMPACT_ATOMS: atom_id res chain seq x y z
N MET A 1 12.17 -3.33 -8.02
CA MET A 1 12.75 -1.98 -7.94
C MET A 1 11.65 -1.01 -7.54
N THR A 2 11.90 -0.06 -6.64
CA THR A 2 10.86 0.87 -6.16
C THR A 2 10.57 1.90 -7.23
N LYS A 3 9.30 1.99 -7.68
CA LYS A 3 8.87 2.91 -8.74
C LYS A 3 8.27 4.17 -8.16
N ILE A 4 8.65 5.31 -8.73
CA ILE A 4 8.16 6.64 -8.40
C ILE A 4 7.57 7.28 -9.64
N GLN A 5 6.38 7.85 -9.50
CA GLN A 5 5.75 8.63 -10.55
C GLN A 5 5.89 10.12 -10.25
N LEU A 6 6.31 10.88 -11.23
CA LEU A 6 6.37 12.35 -11.19
C LEU A 6 5.45 12.92 -12.27
N VAL A 7 4.58 13.83 -11.88
CA VAL A 7 3.60 14.48 -12.78
C VAL A 7 3.69 15.99 -12.62
N ASP A 8 4.11 16.67 -13.67
CA ASP A 8 4.27 18.14 -13.70
C ASP A 8 4.25 18.59 -15.17
N ASP A 9 3.52 19.64 -15.51
CA ASP A 9 3.45 20.14 -16.88
C ASP A 9 4.75 20.88 -17.33
N GLU A 10 5.65 21.18 -16.40
CA GLU A 10 6.94 21.78 -16.68
C GLU A 10 8.05 20.72 -16.90
N PRO A 11 8.53 20.48 -18.13
CA PRO A 11 9.57 19.47 -18.41
C PRO A 11 10.87 19.70 -17.65
N ASN A 12 11.21 20.95 -17.36
CA ASN A 12 12.41 21.30 -16.61
C ASN A 12 12.34 20.82 -15.15
N ILE A 13 11.16 20.91 -14.53
CA ILE A 13 10.89 20.42 -13.18
C ILE A 13 11.05 18.89 -13.15
N LEU A 14 10.42 18.18 -14.09
CA LEU A 14 10.54 16.72 -14.21
C LEU A 14 11.99 16.28 -14.41
N SER A 15 12.74 16.99 -15.27
CA SER A 15 14.15 16.69 -15.54
C SER A 15 15.03 16.91 -14.30
N ALA A 16 14.79 17.98 -13.55
CA ALA A 16 15.51 18.30 -12.33
C ALA A 16 15.25 17.24 -11.23
N LEU A 17 14.00 16.92 -10.99
CA LEU A 17 13.60 15.89 -10.01
C LEU A 17 14.12 14.50 -10.41
N ARG A 18 14.00 14.13 -11.68
CA ARG A 18 14.53 12.84 -12.16
C ARG A 18 16.04 12.72 -11.93
N ARG A 19 16.79 13.79 -12.20
CA ARG A 19 18.24 13.81 -11.96
C ARG A 19 18.58 13.72 -10.48
N LEU A 20 17.82 14.38 -9.61
CA LEU A 20 17.96 14.31 -8.17
C LEU A 20 17.70 12.91 -7.60
N LEU A 21 16.65 12.23 -8.11
CA LEU A 21 16.20 10.96 -7.56
C LEU A 21 16.91 9.73 -8.14
N LYS A 22 17.45 9.83 -9.37
CA LYS A 22 18.14 8.73 -10.05
C LYS A 22 19.28 8.09 -9.21
N PRO A 23 20.17 8.85 -8.54
CA PRO A 23 21.26 8.30 -7.74
C PRO A 23 20.81 7.45 -6.55
N GLN A 24 19.53 7.58 -6.13
CA GLN A 24 18.98 6.81 -5.01
C GLN A 24 18.64 5.36 -5.38
N GLY A 25 18.79 4.97 -6.64
CA GLY A 25 18.48 3.62 -7.12
C GLY A 25 16.97 3.37 -7.33
N TRP A 26 16.16 4.42 -7.38
CA TRP A 26 14.74 4.34 -7.67
C TRP A 26 14.45 4.40 -9.17
N GLU A 27 13.41 3.71 -9.61
CA GLU A 27 12.90 3.80 -10.97
C GLU A 27 11.92 4.98 -11.05
N VAL A 28 12.29 6.03 -11.79
CA VAL A 28 11.54 7.28 -11.85
C VAL A 28 10.89 7.43 -13.22
N HIS A 29 9.56 7.43 -13.23
CA HIS A 29 8.74 7.69 -14.41
C HIS A 29 8.21 9.12 -14.37
N THR A 30 8.34 9.84 -15.47
CA THR A 30 7.95 11.25 -15.57
C THR A 30 6.86 11.44 -16.60
N TYR A 31 5.83 12.20 -16.25
CA TYR A 31 4.67 12.49 -17.09
C TYR A 31 4.38 13.98 -17.08
N ASN A 32 4.25 14.57 -18.25
CA ASN A 32 3.98 16.00 -18.39
C ASN A 32 2.49 16.32 -18.61
N THR A 33 1.63 15.30 -18.61
CA THR A 33 0.17 15.46 -18.65
C THR A 33 -0.49 14.46 -17.71
N VAL A 34 -1.66 14.84 -17.17
CA VAL A 34 -2.48 13.96 -16.35
C VAL A 34 -2.93 12.71 -17.12
N GLU A 35 -3.26 12.86 -18.39
CA GLU A 35 -3.69 11.75 -19.24
C GLU A 35 -2.60 10.68 -19.37
N SER A 36 -1.37 11.09 -19.67
CA SER A 36 -0.24 10.14 -19.75
C SER A 36 0.09 9.51 -18.39
N ALA A 37 -0.05 10.27 -17.30
CA ALA A 37 0.15 9.78 -15.94
C ALA A 37 -0.90 8.73 -15.53
N LEU A 38 -2.16 8.92 -15.93
CA LEU A 38 -3.23 7.92 -15.74
C LEU A 38 -2.92 6.63 -16.49
N GLY A 39 -2.40 6.72 -17.72
CA GLY A 39 -1.89 5.55 -18.45
C GLY A 39 -0.82 4.81 -17.67
N GLY A 40 0.14 5.53 -17.09
CA GLY A 40 1.18 4.96 -16.25
C GLY A 40 0.66 4.21 -15.02
N LEU A 41 -0.44 4.68 -14.41
CA LEU A 41 -1.11 3.98 -13.28
C LEU A 41 -1.73 2.64 -13.68
N LEU A 42 -2.03 2.44 -14.96
CA LEU A 42 -2.56 1.17 -15.47
C LEU A 42 -1.44 0.16 -15.76
N GLU A 43 -0.25 0.65 -16.10
CA GLU A 43 0.89 -0.19 -16.51
C GLU A 43 1.82 -0.55 -15.37
N HIS A 44 1.87 0.29 -14.32
CA HIS A 44 2.84 0.15 -13.23
C HIS A 44 2.22 0.39 -11.87
N ASP A 45 2.72 -0.35 -10.87
CA ASP A 45 2.46 -0.07 -9.45
C ASP A 45 3.54 0.85 -8.90
N TYR A 46 3.12 1.98 -8.33
CA TYR A 46 4.02 2.99 -7.76
C TYR A 46 4.01 2.94 -6.24
N ALA A 47 5.19 3.08 -5.65
CA ALA A 47 5.31 3.28 -4.21
C ALA A 47 4.99 4.73 -3.82
N VAL A 48 5.40 5.68 -4.66
CA VAL A 48 5.23 7.11 -4.45
C VAL A 48 4.78 7.78 -5.73
N ILE A 49 3.80 8.66 -5.61
CA ILE A 49 3.27 9.51 -6.67
C ILE A 49 3.43 10.96 -6.23
N VAL A 50 4.18 11.74 -7.01
CA VAL A 50 4.39 13.18 -6.78
C VAL A 50 3.71 13.93 -7.91
N SER A 51 2.78 14.81 -7.59
CA SER A 51 2.06 15.63 -8.57
C SER A 51 2.23 17.10 -8.27
N ASP A 52 2.42 17.90 -9.32
CA ASP A 52 2.24 19.34 -9.20
C ASP A 52 0.80 19.65 -8.77
N TYR A 53 0.64 20.67 -7.95
CA TYR A 53 -0.67 21.12 -7.48
C TYR A 53 -1.49 21.76 -8.61
N GLN A 54 -0.86 22.61 -9.42
CA GLN A 54 -1.52 23.37 -10.48
C GLN A 54 -1.01 22.94 -11.85
N MET A 55 -1.89 22.28 -12.62
CA MET A 55 -1.63 21.94 -14.02
C MET A 55 -2.72 22.54 -14.92
N PRO A 56 -2.41 22.92 -16.18
CA PRO A 56 -3.35 23.62 -17.06
C PRO A 56 -4.65 22.87 -17.36
N THR A 57 -4.60 21.56 -17.39
CA THR A 57 -5.74 20.71 -17.83
C THR A 57 -6.47 20.03 -16.67
N ALA A 58 -5.84 19.91 -15.50
CA ALA A 58 -6.44 19.29 -14.33
C ALA A 58 -5.74 19.75 -13.05
N ASP A 59 -6.51 19.82 -11.98
CA ASP A 59 -5.99 20.01 -10.63
C ASP A 59 -5.24 18.73 -10.18
N GLY A 60 -4.01 18.91 -9.71
CA GLY A 60 -3.18 17.80 -9.21
C GLY A 60 -3.85 17.01 -8.09
N VAL A 61 -4.70 17.65 -7.28
CA VAL A 61 -5.48 16.97 -6.23
C VAL A 61 -6.49 16.01 -6.83
N THR A 62 -7.18 16.43 -7.88
CA THR A 62 -8.13 15.57 -8.61
C THR A 62 -7.41 14.35 -9.19
N TYR A 63 -6.23 14.56 -9.78
CA TYR A 63 -5.40 13.45 -10.26
C TYR A 63 -5.03 12.49 -9.12
N LEU A 64 -4.58 13.01 -7.97
CA LEU A 64 -4.20 12.18 -6.83
C LEU A 64 -5.38 11.44 -6.18
N GLN A 65 -6.61 11.95 -6.32
CA GLN A 65 -7.81 11.21 -5.92
C GLN A 65 -8.02 9.96 -6.80
N PHE A 66 -7.84 10.08 -8.12
CA PHE A 66 -7.87 8.92 -9.01
C PHE A 66 -6.76 7.93 -8.68
N ALA A 67 -5.55 8.44 -8.45
CA ALA A 67 -4.41 7.61 -8.04
C ALA A 67 -4.69 6.84 -6.74
N LYS A 68 -5.33 7.48 -5.75
CA LYS A 68 -5.77 6.83 -4.51
C LYS A 68 -6.75 5.69 -4.75
N GLN A 69 -7.73 5.89 -5.62
CA GLN A 69 -8.70 4.85 -5.94
C GLN A 69 -8.06 3.67 -6.67
N ARG A 70 -7.11 3.95 -7.55
CA ARG A 70 -6.45 2.90 -8.36
C ARG A 70 -5.34 2.19 -7.60
N GLN A 71 -4.55 2.93 -6.84
CA GLN A 71 -3.40 2.43 -6.06
C GLN A 71 -3.48 3.00 -4.63
N PRO A 72 -4.34 2.44 -3.78
CA PRO A 72 -4.61 2.99 -2.44
C PRO A 72 -3.39 2.98 -1.52
N ASP A 73 -2.48 2.04 -1.71
CA ASP A 73 -1.27 1.92 -0.90
C ASP A 73 -0.17 2.91 -1.30
N ALA A 74 -0.17 3.36 -2.57
CA ALA A 74 0.80 4.34 -3.04
C ALA A 74 0.77 5.61 -2.20
N MET A 75 1.93 6.15 -1.86
CA MET A 75 2.05 7.40 -1.10
C MET A 75 1.98 8.59 -2.05
N ARG A 76 1.16 9.56 -1.71
CA ARG A 76 0.86 10.73 -2.55
C ARG A 76 1.48 11.99 -1.96
N LEU A 77 2.30 12.67 -2.76
CA LEU A 77 2.94 13.94 -2.42
C LEU A 77 2.51 15.01 -3.44
N VAL A 78 2.47 16.25 -2.99
CA VAL A 78 2.16 17.40 -3.83
C VAL A 78 3.36 18.33 -3.88
N LEU A 79 3.72 18.79 -5.08
CA LEU A 79 4.58 19.95 -5.30
C LEU A 79 3.71 21.20 -5.41
N SER A 80 4.01 22.21 -4.63
CA SER A 80 3.21 23.44 -4.61
C SER A 80 4.09 24.68 -4.53
N ALA A 81 3.79 25.71 -5.31
CA ALA A 81 4.32 27.03 -5.08
C ALA A 81 3.73 27.62 -3.79
N HIS A 82 4.49 28.44 -3.07
CA HIS A 82 4.09 29.00 -1.77
C HIS A 82 2.76 29.76 -1.83
N GLY A 83 1.86 29.47 -0.86
CA GLY A 83 0.85 30.42 -0.45
C GLY A 83 -0.59 29.98 -0.27
N ASP A 84 -1.01 28.76 -0.60
CA ASP A 84 -2.42 28.40 -0.48
C ASP A 84 -2.71 27.32 0.57
N ARG A 85 -2.82 27.77 1.84
CA ARG A 85 -3.16 26.88 2.97
C ARG A 85 -4.54 26.25 2.85
N SER A 86 -5.52 26.94 2.27
CA SER A 86 -6.88 26.43 2.13
C SER A 86 -6.94 25.26 1.15
N SER A 87 -6.22 25.37 0.06
CA SER A 87 -6.06 24.31 -0.94
C SER A 87 -5.31 23.10 -0.39
N MET A 88 -4.30 23.32 0.46
CA MET A 88 -3.58 22.23 1.14
C MET A 88 -4.50 21.39 2.03
N ILE A 89 -5.37 22.02 2.83
CA ILE A 89 -6.33 21.31 3.70
C ILE A 89 -7.30 20.45 2.87
N LYS A 90 -7.78 21.00 1.76
CA LYS A 90 -8.66 20.27 0.84
C LYS A 90 -7.97 19.05 0.24
N ALA A 91 -6.72 19.18 -0.19
CA ALA A 91 -5.91 18.10 -0.74
C ALA A 91 -5.65 16.97 0.28
N ILE A 92 -5.33 17.31 1.52
CA ILE A 92 -5.13 16.34 2.61
C ILE A 92 -6.41 15.50 2.80
N ASN A 93 -7.58 16.17 2.89
CA ASN A 93 -8.83 15.50 3.18
C ASN A 93 -9.34 14.64 2.02
N GLN A 94 -9.15 15.06 0.78
CA GLN A 94 -9.71 14.40 -0.40
C GLN A 94 -8.80 13.32 -0.98
N ALA A 95 -7.52 13.63 -1.17
CA ALA A 95 -6.56 12.73 -1.80
C ALA A 95 -5.67 11.98 -0.80
N GLU A 96 -5.82 12.23 0.50
CA GLU A 96 -4.93 11.71 1.56
C GLU A 96 -3.45 11.95 1.21
N VAL A 97 -3.13 13.21 0.94
CA VAL A 97 -1.76 13.60 0.62
C VAL A 97 -0.87 13.41 1.86
N TYR A 98 0.20 12.67 1.70
CA TYR A 98 1.15 12.39 2.77
C TYR A 98 1.99 13.62 3.13
N ARG A 99 2.48 14.34 2.11
CA ARG A 99 3.34 15.52 2.32
C ARG A 99 3.23 16.50 1.16
N PHE A 100 3.43 17.77 1.48
CA PHE A 100 3.62 18.85 0.54
C PHE A 100 5.10 19.20 0.45
N LEU A 101 5.56 19.41 -0.77
CA LEU A 101 6.90 19.89 -1.10
C LEU A 101 6.78 21.27 -1.73
N SER A 102 7.60 22.20 -1.29
CA SER A 102 7.58 23.58 -1.80
C SER A 102 8.35 23.71 -3.10
N LYS A 103 7.85 24.57 -4.02
CA LYS A 103 8.63 25.08 -5.16
C LYS A 103 9.09 26.51 -4.83
N PRO A 104 10.38 26.83 -4.88
CA PRO A 104 11.53 25.95 -5.10
C PRO A 104 11.77 25.01 -3.91
N TRP A 105 12.31 23.84 -4.18
CA TRP A 105 12.56 22.83 -3.15
C TRP A 105 14.00 22.82 -2.66
N ASP A 106 14.20 22.25 -1.49
CA ASP A 106 15.49 21.79 -1.02
C ASP A 106 15.71 20.32 -1.44
N ASP A 107 16.84 20.01 -2.04
CA ASP A 107 17.14 18.67 -2.58
C ASP A 107 17.14 17.60 -1.49
N TYR A 108 17.67 17.92 -0.31
CA TYR A 108 17.68 17.00 0.82
C TYR A 108 16.26 16.73 1.34
N GLU A 109 15.43 17.77 1.44
CA GLU A 109 14.04 17.65 1.88
C GLU A 109 13.23 16.74 0.94
N VAL A 110 13.39 16.89 -0.37
CA VAL A 110 12.70 16.06 -1.36
C VAL A 110 13.11 14.60 -1.24
N VAL A 111 14.41 14.32 -1.21
CA VAL A 111 14.92 12.94 -1.10
C VAL A 111 14.47 12.30 0.22
N ALA A 112 14.59 13.00 1.34
CA ALA A 112 14.17 12.50 2.66
C ALA A 112 12.65 12.25 2.74
N SER A 113 11.85 13.12 2.12
CA SER A 113 10.39 12.99 2.08
C SER A 113 9.95 11.77 1.25
N ILE A 114 10.59 11.55 0.10
CA ILE A 114 10.31 10.41 -0.76
C ILE A 114 10.77 9.11 -0.08
N GLN A 115 11.94 9.09 0.55
CA GLN A 115 12.42 7.93 1.30
C GLN A 115 11.44 7.55 2.42
N SER A 116 10.99 8.52 3.22
CA SER A 116 10.00 8.29 4.28
C SER A 116 8.67 7.76 3.73
N ALA A 117 8.24 8.26 2.56
CA ALA A 117 7.05 7.77 1.89
C ALA A 117 7.21 6.32 1.42
N ILE A 118 8.37 5.95 0.88
CA ILE A 118 8.67 4.58 0.47
C ILE A 118 8.65 3.63 1.67
N ASP A 119 9.22 4.04 2.80
CA ASP A 119 9.25 3.23 4.00
C ASP A 119 7.83 2.99 4.54
N LEU A 120 6.98 4.02 4.53
CA LEU A 120 5.59 3.89 4.91
C LEU A 120 4.78 3.02 3.92
N TYR A 121 5.05 3.13 2.61
CA TYR A 121 4.45 2.25 1.60
C TYR A 121 4.77 0.78 1.88
N ARG A 122 6.04 0.46 2.17
CA ARG A 122 6.48 -0.90 2.51
C ARG A 122 5.77 -1.43 3.75
N LEU A 123 5.67 -0.61 4.81
CA LEU A 123 4.94 -0.96 6.03
C LEU A 123 3.46 -1.23 5.77
N LYS A 124 2.81 -0.45 4.89
CA LYS A 124 1.41 -0.69 4.50
C LYS A 124 1.24 -2.02 3.79
N LEU A 125 2.13 -2.35 2.85
CA LEU A 125 2.08 -3.64 2.15
C LEU A 125 2.28 -4.81 3.08
N GLU A 126 3.26 -4.75 3.97
CA GLU A 126 3.54 -5.78 4.97
C GLU A 126 2.34 -5.98 5.91
N ASN A 127 1.76 -4.89 6.42
CA ASN A 127 0.56 -4.96 7.25
C ASN A 127 -0.62 -5.61 6.53
N ARG A 128 -0.82 -5.30 5.25
CA ARG A 128 -1.87 -5.94 4.45
C ARG A 128 -1.64 -7.43 4.31
N GLN A 129 -0.43 -7.85 3.96
CA GLN A 129 -0.07 -9.25 3.84
C GLN A 129 -0.29 -10.03 5.15
N LEU A 130 0.15 -9.47 6.28
CA LEU A 130 -0.05 -10.08 7.59
C LEU A 130 -1.53 -10.21 7.95
N ARG A 131 -2.36 -9.21 7.63
CA ARG A 131 -3.82 -9.30 7.85
C ARG A 131 -4.46 -10.38 7.00
N GLU A 132 -4.12 -10.46 5.72
CA GLU A 132 -4.61 -11.51 4.81
C GLU A 132 -4.23 -12.91 5.32
N GLU A 133 -3.00 -13.08 5.80
CA GLU A 133 -2.53 -14.34 6.39
C GLU A 133 -3.29 -14.69 7.66
N VAL A 134 -3.48 -13.76 8.59
CA VAL A 134 -4.26 -13.95 9.81
C VAL A 134 -5.71 -14.32 9.49
N ASP A 135 -6.34 -13.66 8.53
CA ASP A 135 -7.72 -13.95 8.14
C ASP A 135 -7.85 -15.32 7.48
N ALA A 136 -6.89 -15.74 6.66
CA ALA A 136 -6.82 -17.07 6.09
C ALA A 136 -6.66 -18.16 7.18
N GLN A 137 -5.79 -17.94 8.17
CA GLN A 137 -5.60 -18.84 9.31
C GLN A 137 -6.88 -18.96 10.15
N LYS A 138 -7.55 -17.85 10.45
CA LYS A 138 -8.84 -17.86 11.16
C LYS A 138 -9.93 -18.63 10.41
N ALA A 139 -10.00 -18.46 9.09
CA ALA A 139 -10.96 -19.20 8.25
C ALA A 139 -10.68 -20.70 8.30
N MET A 140 -9.42 -21.11 8.20
CA MET A 140 -9.01 -22.52 8.31
C MET A 140 -9.35 -23.12 9.68
N LEU A 141 -9.08 -22.38 10.76
CA LEU A 141 -9.44 -22.83 12.12
C LEU A 141 -10.94 -23.04 12.29
N ARG A 142 -11.75 -22.08 11.83
CA ARG A 142 -13.22 -22.20 11.88
C ARG A 142 -13.72 -23.39 11.09
N ALA A 143 -13.19 -23.64 9.90
CA ALA A 143 -13.55 -24.80 9.09
C ALA A 143 -13.20 -26.12 9.82
N ARG A 144 -12.04 -26.17 10.49
CA ARG A 144 -11.60 -27.33 11.27
C ARG A 144 -12.48 -27.55 12.50
N GLU A 145 -12.84 -26.49 13.21
CA GLU A 145 -13.77 -26.58 14.35
C GLU A 145 -15.14 -27.08 13.91
N GLN A 146 -15.69 -26.61 12.80
CA GLN A 146 -16.96 -27.06 12.26
C GLN A 146 -16.91 -28.55 11.87
N GLU A 147 -15.82 -28.97 11.23
CA GLU A 147 -15.65 -30.39 10.88
C GLU A 147 -15.56 -31.29 12.13
N LEU A 148 -14.84 -30.83 13.16
CA LEU A 148 -14.79 -31.57 14.45
C LEU A 148 -16.18 -31.70 15.11
N LEU A 149 -16.96 -30.62 15.12
CA LEU A 149 -18.33 -30.64 15.64
C LEU A 149 -19.22 -31.56 14.83
N ARG A 150 -19.07 -31.59 13.50
CA ARG A 150 -19.81 -32.52 12.64
C ARG A 150 -19.47 -33.98 12.96
N LEU A 151 -18.18 -34.30 13.03
CA LEU A 151 -17.70 -35.64 13.35
C LEU A 151 -18.15 -36.06 14.75
N GLU A 152 -18.12 -35.19 15.75
CA GLU A 152 -18.59 -35.46 17.11
C GLU A 152 -20.10 -35.72 17.14
N SER A 153 -20.88 -35.00 16.29
CA SER A 153 -22.33 -35.25 16.19
C SER A 153 -22.68 -36.56 15.52
N GLU A 154 -21.90 -36.98 14.54
CA GLU A 154 -22.08 -38.25 13.83
C GLU A 154 -21.58 -39.46 14.64
N ASN A 155 -20.54 -39.30 15.43
CA ASN A 155 -19.91 -40.30 16.27
C ASN A 155 -19.57 -39.75 17.65
N PRO A 156 -20.53 -39.69 18.59
CA PRO A 156 -20.29 -39.12 19.92
C PRO A 156 -19.12 -39.81 20.64
N GLY A 157 -18.15 -39.01 21.08
CA GLY A 157 -16.98 -39.51 21.80
C GLY A 157 -15.74 -39.77 20.94
N ILE A 158 -15.79 -39.55 19.61
CA ILE A 158 -14.65 -39.78 18.71
C ILE A 158 -13.44 -38.86 19.03
N THR A 159 -13.70 -37.72 19.65
CA THR A 159 -12.66 -36.77 20.06
C THR A 159 -12.12 -37.05 21.46
N ARG A 160 -12.71 -38.02 22.20
CA ARG A 160 -12.26 -38.38 23.54
C ARG A 160 -11.09 -39.36 23.44
N VAL A 161 -9.90 -38.88 23.74
CA VAL A 161 -8.72 -39.71 23.91
C VAL A 161 -8.81 -40.34 25.30
N HIS A 162 -9.07 -41.65 25.39
CA HIS A 162 -8.94 -42.38 26.65
C HIS A 162 -7.46 -42.48 27.02
N ARG A 163 -7.10 -41.81 28.12
CA ARG A 163 -5.78 -41.93 28.73
C ARG A 163 -5.88 -42.82 29.95
N ASP A 164 -4.94 -43.70 30.07
CA ASP A 164 -4.80 -44.53 31.29
C ASP A 164 -4.29 -43.65 32.46
N THR A 165 -4.35 -44.16 33.64
CA THR A 165 -3.92 -43.49 34.89
C THR A 165 -2.46 -43.06 34.91
N ASP A 166 -1.65 -43.60 34.03
CA ASP A 166 -0.25 -43.20 33.78
C ASP A 166 -0.05 -42.19 32.64
N GLY A 167 -1.15 -41.76 31.98
CA GLY A 167 -1.11 -40.78 30.89
C GLY A 167 -0.90 -41.35 29.49
N SER A 168 -0.80 -42.68 29.35
CA SER A 168 -0.64 -43.38 28.07
C SER A 168 -1.95 -43.37 27.27
N VAL A 169 -1.84 -43.24 25.93
CA VAL A 169 -2.98 -43.31 25.02
C VAL A 169 -3.32 -44.79 24.75
N LEU A 170 -4.52 -45.21 25.16
CA LEU A 170 -5.03 -46.54 24.79
C LEU A 170 -5.50 -46.53 23.33
N ILE A 171 -4.73 -47.18 22.47
CA ILE A 171 -5.15 -47.51 21.10
C ILE A 171 -5.97 -48.80 21.22
N GLY A 172 -7.29 -48.66 21.08
CA GLY A 172 -8.16 -49.85 21.06
C GLY A 172 -7.89 -50.67 19.80
N ASP A 173 -7.33 -51.87 19.96
CA ASP A 173 -7.32 -52.88 18.92
C ASP A 173 -8.77 -53.29 18.63
N HIS A 174 -9.27 -52.94 17.45
CA HIS A 174 -10.47 -53.53 16.90
C HIS A 174 -10.06 -54.81 16.17
N ASP A 175 -9.95 -55.90 16.95
CA ASP A 175 -10.07 -57.24 16.42
C ASP A 175 -11.53 -57.71 16.55
N GLY A 176 -12.14 -58.06 15.37
CA GLY A 176 -13.42 -58.77 15.32
C GLY A 176 -14.28 -58.42 14.13
#